data_d4545ddaf6633c641e960a84f6520742
#
_entry.id   d4545ddaf6633c641e960a84f6520742
#
_cell.length_a   1.000
_cell.length_b   1.000
_cell.length_c   1.000
_cell.angle_alpha   90.00
_cell.angle_beta   90.00
_cell.angle_gamma   90.00
#
_symmetry.space_group_name_H-M   'P 1'
#
loop_
_entity.id
_entity.type
_entity.pdbx_description
1 polymer ?
#
loop_
_entity_poly.entity_id
_entity_poly.type
_entity_poly.pdbx_seq_one_letter_code
_entity_poly.pdbx_strand_id
1 'polypeptide(L)'
;MKLVFPFFRFTTLFIILVSLISPSPVFAAKKHYEYYVVGNSNNATSPTQAGTVLMGGGTDVDAAFQWMINKSGGGDFVVIRASGTDAYNPYIYGLGTVDSVETLIITSRTGASDPFVLDKINNAEALFIAGGDQADYVNYWKGTPVEDAIHNLIARNVPIGGTSAGLAILGEFSFSAANGTVDSSTALGNPFGRRIALERDFLTVPYLSSLITDSHFVTRDRMGRLVTFLARIVNDGWATQAKGLGIDEETAVVVEADGSASILGNGAAYFLQTPGTPEVCLPKTDLTYRNVSVYRISGSATFNFATWTGSGGTAYTITAENGTVTSSQPGGSIY
;
A
#
# COMPACT_ATOMS: atom_id res chain seq x y z
N MET A 1 95.59 9.12 56.20
CA MET A 1 94.88 8.02 55.52
C MET A 1 93.46 8.57 55.22
N LYS A 2 93.22 9.10 53.99
CA LYS A 2 91.96 9.68 53.56
C LYS A 2 91.24 8.65 52.70
N LEU A 3 90.14 8.17 53.09
CA LEU A 3 89.23 7.34 52.23
C LEU A 3 88.44 8.23 51.27
N VAL A 4 88.49 7.92 50.03
CA VAL A 4 87.67 8.54 48.96
C VAL A 4 86.56 7.53 48.58
N PHE A 5 85.32 7.88 48.78
CA PHE A 5 84.15 7.12 48.28
C PHE A 5 83.76 7.58 46.89
N PRO A 6 83.43 6.70 45.89
CA PRO A 6 82.93 7.11 44.61
C PRO A 6 81.43 7.31 44.65
N PHE A 7 80.95 8.41 44.13
CA PHE A 7 79.52 8.71 43.89
C PHE A 7 79.06 7.96 42.64
N PHE A 8 78.10 7.05 42.80
CA PHE A 8 77.38 6.45 41.70
C PHE A 8 76.18 7.38 41.33
N ARG A 9 76.15 7.93 40.11
CA ARG A 9 74.98 8.63 39.56
C ARG A 9 74.07 7.60 38.93
N PHE A 10 72.86 7.38 39.51
CA PHE A 10 71.75 6.68 38.87
C PHE A 10 71.05 7.61 37.87
N THR A 11 71.13 7.33 36.55
CA THR A 11 70.35 7.99 35.54
C THR A 11 69.06 7.22 35.35
N THR A 12 67.93 7.75 35.86
CA THR A 12 66.58 7.16 35.67
C THR A 12 66.10 7.46 34.26
N LEU A 13 66.03 6.43 33.42
CA LEU A 13 65.46 6.52 32.07
C LEU A 13 63.94 6.46 32.16
N PHE A 14 63.24 7.57 31.90
CA PHE A 14 61.80 7.63 31.82
C PHE A 14 61.38 7.17 30.41
N ILE A 15 60.87 5.95 30.27
CA ILE A 15 60.27 5.47 29.02
C ILE A 15 58.84 5.99 28.97
N ILE A 16 58.55 7.00 28.14
CA ILE A 16 57.19 7.45 27.81
C ILE A 16 56.59 6.45 26.83
N LEU A 17 55.68 5.62 27.28
CA LEU A 17 54.90 4.71 26.46
C LEU A 17 53.79 5.54 25.78
N VAL A 18 53.97 5.99 24.54
CA VAL A 18 52.93 6.61 23.71
C VAL A 18 52.08 5.50 23.17
N SER A 19 50.92 5.27 23.79
CA SER A 19 49.87 4.37 23.27
C SER A 19 49.25 5.01 21.99
N LEU A 20 49.63 4.50 20.84
CA LEU A 20 48.94 4.81 19.56
C LEU A 20 47.51 4.23 19.63
N ILE A 21 46.53 5.06 19.97
CA ILE A 21 45.12 4.74 19.80
C ILE A 21 44.84 4.80 18.32
N SER A 22 44.90 3.66 17.63
CA SER A 22 44.43 3.56 16.25
C SER A 22 42.91 3.78 16.25
N PRO A 23 42.38 4.74 15.48
CA PRO A 23 40.93 4.87 15.36
C PRO A 23 40.35 3.58 14.74
N SER A 24 39.45 2.91 15.46
CA SER A 24 38.71 1.78 14.91
C SER A 24 37.95 2.26 13.66
N PRO A 25 37.96 1.50 12.55
CA PRO A 25 37.18 1.87 11.38
C PRO A 25 35.70 1.92 11.78
N VAL A 26 35.10 3.09 11.74
CA VAL A 26 33.66 3.27 11.85
C VAL A 26 33.08 2.73 10.54
N PHE A 27 32.62 1.50 10.54
CA PHE A 27 31.80 0.97 9.45
C PHE A 27 30.51 1.79 9.45
N ALA A 28 30.24 2.53 8.36
CA ALA A 28 28.98 3.18 8.15
C ALA A 28 27.89 2.09 8.22
N ALA A 29 26.93 2.25 9.15
CA ALA A 29 25.81 1.32 9.27
C ALA A 29 25.10 1.25 7.93
N LYS A 30 24.79 0.03 7.46
CA LYS A 30 24.05 -0.16 6.21
C LYS A 30 22.69 0.54 6.37
N LYS A 31 22.42 1.54 5.53
CA LYS A 31 21.08 2.15 5.50
C LYS A 31 20.07 1.12 5.01
N HIS A 32 18.96 1.02 5.72
CA HIS A 32 17.85 0.10 5.43
C HIS A 32 16.72 0.80 4.68
N TYR A 33 16.96 1.98 4.16
CA TYR A 33 16.10 2.77 3.30
C TYR A 33 16.93 3.65 2.37
N GLU A 34 16.29 4.13 1.31
CA GLU A 34 16.81 5.19 0.44
C GLU A 34 15.84 6.38 0.50
N TYR A 35 16.37 7.58 0.33
CA TYR A 35 15.58 8.82 0.37
C TYR A 35 15.98 9.74 -0.78
N TYR A 36 14.99 10.28 -1.44
CA TYR A 36 15.11 11.20 -2.56
C TYR A 36 14.10 12.34 -2.40
N VAL A 37 14.47 13.54 -2.84
CA VAL A 37 13.60 14.72 -2.76
C VAL A 37 13.77 15.62 -3.99
N VAL A 38 12.67 16.21 -4.43
CA VAL A 38 12.59 17.32 -5.38
C VAL A 38 11.76 18.43 -4.74
N GLY A 39 12.23 19.67 -4.82
CA GLY A 39 11.64 20.82 -4.12
C GLY A 39 12.38 21.18 -2.84
N ASN A 40 11.67 21.73 -1.87
CA ASN A 40 12.22 22.14 -0.57
C ASN A 40 12.36 20.91 0.35
N SER A 41 13.53 20.72 0.96
CA SER A 41 13.76 19.59 1.87
C SER A 41 13.37 19.85 3.33
N ASN A 42 12.98 21.10 3.67
CA ASN A 42 12.47 21.44 4.99
C ASN A 42 10.98 21.10 5.04
N ASN A 43 10.50 20.63 6.19
CA ASN A 43 9.08 20.32 6.36
C ASN A 43 8.20 21.56 6.15
N ALA A 44 7.21 21.41 5.27
CA ALA A 44 6.11 22.34 5.13
C ALA A 44 5.07 22.12 6.23
N THR A 45 4.16 23.06 6.36
CA THR A 45 2.94 22.89 7.17
C THR A 45 1.80 23.53 6.41
N SER A 46 0.96 22.69 5.82
CA SER A 46 -0.20 23.11 5.03
C SER A 46 -1.49 22.49 5.58
N PRO A 47 -2.63 23.16 5.49
CA PRO A 47 -3.91 22.58 5.89
C PRO A 47 -4.31 21.50 4.91
N THR A 48 -4.53 20.28 5.40
CA THR A 48 -4.90 19.11 4.60
C THR A 48 -6.40 18.82 4.63
N GLN A 49 -6.87 18.11 3.63
CA GLN A 49 -8.25 17.60 3.55
C GLN A 49 -8.21 16.09 3.35
N ALA A 50 -9.00 15.36 4.14
CA ALA A 50 -9.10 13.92 4.03
C ALA A 50 -9.57 13.49 2.63
N GLY A 51 -9.08 12.34 2.20
CA GLY A 51 -9.50 11.66 0.99
C GLY A 51 -8.58 10.49 0.65
N THR A 52 -9.07 9.58 -0.19
CA THR A 52 -8.31 8.39 -0.56
C THR A 52 -8.29 8.21 -2.06
N VAL A 53 -7.11 7.92 -2.63
CA VAL A 53 -6.92 7.53 -4.03
C VAL A 53 -6.68 6.04 -4.12
N LEU A 54 -7.53 5.34 -4.85
CA LEU A 54 -7.46 3.91 -5.12
C LEU A 54 -7.19 3.73 -6.62
N MET A 55 -5.92 3.42 -7.00
CA MET A 55 -5.51 3.39 -8.41
C MET A 55 -5.20 1.96 -8.88
N GLY A 56 -5.73 1.58 -10.03
CA GLY A 56 -5.70 0.21 -10.53
C GLY A 56 -4.36 -0.26 -11.11
N GLY A 57 -3.38 0.62 -11.27
CA GLY A 57 -2.07 0.30 -11.85
C GLY A 57 -2.02 0.55 -13.36
N GLY A 58 -0.95 0.08 -14.00
CA GLY A 58 -0.63 0.46 -15.37
C GLY A 58 -0.02 1.87 -15.41
N THR A 59 -0.39 2.68 -16.41
CA THR A 59 -0.05 4.10 -16.44
C THR A 59 -0.80 4.84 -15.33
N ASP A 60 -0.09 5.66 -14.59
CA ASP A 60 -0.69 6.44 -13.50
C ASP A 60 -1.64 7.52 -14.04
N VAL A 61 -2.62 7.90 -13.24
CA VAL A 61 -3.66 8.88 -13.59
C VAL A 61 -3.29 10.26 -13.06
N ASP A 62 -2.81 11.16 -13.91
CA ASP A 62 -2.39 12.52 -13.55
C ASP A 62 -3.43 13.28 -12.73
N ALA A 63 -4.71 13.19 -13.12
CA ALA A 63 -5.81 13.85 -12.42
C ALA A 63 -5.98 13.38 -10.97
N ALA A 64 -5.62 12.13 -10.66
CA ALA A 64 -5.67 11.62 -9.29
C ALA A 64 -4.55 12.20 -8.42
N PHE A 65 -3.35 12.37 -8.97
CA PHE A 65 -2.27 13.08 -8.28
C PHE A 65 -2.60 14.57 -8.10
N GLN A 66 -3.12 15.25 -9.11
CA GLN A 66 -3.57 16.64 -9.00
C GLN A 66 -4.64 16.80 -7.92
N TRP A 67 -5.57 15.84 -7.81
CA TRP A 67 -6.57 15.82 -6.75
C TRP A 67 -5.91 15.65 -5.36
N MET A 68 -4.92 14.78 -5.19
CA MET A 68 -4.16 14.64 -3.94
C MET A 68 -3.35 15.90 -3.61
N ILE A 69 -2.70 16.52 -4.59
CA ILE A 69 -1.96 17.78 -4.44
C ILE A 69 -2.88 18.88 -3.91
N ASN A 70 -4.07 19.01 -4.49
CA ASN A 70 -5.06 20.00 -4.01
C ASN A 70 -5.47 19.74 -2.55
N LYS A 71 -5.65 18.46 -2.16
CA LYS A 71 -6.00 18.09 -0.79
C LYS A 71 -4.83 18.21 0.20
N SER A 72 -3.59 18.15 -0.26
CA SER A 72 -2.40 18.37 0.57
C SER A 72 -2.18 19.86 0.92
N GLY A 73 -2.95 20.77 0.30
CA GLY A 73 -2.74 22.21 0.46
C GLY A 73 -1.40 22.70 -0.09
N GLY A 74 -0.75 21.92 -0.98
CA GLY A 74 0.54 22.24 -1.57
C GLY A 74 1.75 22.00 -0.66
N GLY A 75 1.61 21.19 0.39
CA GLY A 75 2.69 20.81 1.30
C GLY A 75 3.57 19.69 0.76
N ASP A 76 4.17 18.91 1.66
CA ASP A 76 5.09 17.82 1.31
C ASP A 76 4.33 16.56 0.86
N PHE A 77 4.63 16.11 -0.35
CA PHE A 77 4.05 14.91 -0.94
C PHE A 77 5.02 13.73 -0.80
N VAL A 78 4.73 12.80 0.08
CA VAL A 78 5.61 11.63 0.35
C VAL A 78 5.12 10.39 -0.39
N VAL A 79 6.03 9.77 -1.12
CA VAL A 79 5.84 8.47 -1.78
C VAL A 79 6.62 7.41 -1.03
N ILE A 80 5.97 6.32 -0.64
CA ILE A 80 6.63 5.17 -0.02
C ILE A 80 6.55 3.93 -0.92
N ARG A 81 7.62 3.15 -0.93
CA ARG A 81 7.75 1.89 -1.69
C ARG A 81 8.82 0.99 -1.09
N ALA A 82 8.83 -0.30 -1.42
CA ALA A 82 9.85 -1.25 -0.96
C ALA A 82 10.95 -1.51 -2.01
N SER A 83 10.72 -1.12 -3.26
CA SER A 83 11.67 -1.29 -4.37
C SER A 83 11.39 -0.27 -5.47
N GLY A 84 12.32 -0.09 -6.42
CA GLY A 84 12.20 0.80 -7.56
C GLY A 84 13.07 2.06 -7.43
N THR A 85 12.59 3.20 -7.93
CA THR A 85 13.35 4.46 -8.02
C THR A 85 12.51 5.64 -7.52
N ASP A 86 13.08 6.83 -7.59
CA ASP A 86 12.48 8.13 -7.28
C ASP A 86 11.71 8.77 -8.46
N ALA A 87 11.35 8.00 -9.49
CA ALA A 87 10.70 8.51 -10.70
C ALA A 87 9.40 9.30 -10.43
N TYR A 88 8.74 9.03 -9.29
CA TYR A 88 7.58 9.80 -8.85
C TYR A 88 7.90 11.25 -8.50
N ASN A 89 9.12 11.55 -8.02
CA ASN A 89 9.46 12.89 -7.55
C ASN A 89 9.33 13.95 -8.67
N PRO A 90 10.06 13.88 -9.79
CA PRO A 90 9.90 14.86 -10.85
C PRO A 90 8.53 14.80 -11.52
N TYR A 91 7.91 13.61 -11.57
CA TYR A 91 6.60 13.43 -12.19
C TYR A 91 5.51 14.17 -11.41
N ILE A 92 5.35 13.89 -10.11
CA ILE A 92 4.31 14.54 -9.29
C ILE A 92 4.60 16.03 -9.11
N TYR A 93 5.88 16.41 -8.95
CA TYR A 93 6.29 17.82 -8.85
C TYR A 93 5.91 18.64 -10.08
N GLY A 94 5.89 17.99 -11.27
CA GLY A 94 5.46 18.60 -12.52
C GLY A 94 3.93 18.72 -12.69
N LEU A 95 3.12 18.05 -11.87
CA LEU A 95 1.66 18.01 -12.01
C LEU A 95 0.93 19.12 -11.26
N GLY A 96 1.58 19.82 -10.33
CA GLY A 96 0.94 20.88 -9.56
C GLY A 96 1.89 21.60 -8.62
N THR A 97 1.35 22.47 -7.78
CA THR A 97 2.15 23.22 -6.80
C THR A 97 2.22 22.44 -5.49
N VAL A 98 3.41 21.94 -5.17
CA VAL A 98 3.75 21.30 -3.90
C VAL A 98 5.08 21.88 -3.39
N ASP A 99 5.31 21.87 -2.08
CA ASP A 99 6.57 22.33 -1.49
C ASP A 99 7.71 21.35 -1.83
N SER A 100 7.44 20.05 -1.62
CA SER A 100 8.35 18.98 -2.01
C SER A 100 7.60 17.73 -2.53
N VAL A 101 8.33 16.88 -3.27
CA VAL A 101 7.97 15.47 -3.49
C VAL A 101 9.14 14.61 -3.03
N GLU A 102 8.85 13.71 -2.10
CA GLU A 102 9.86 12.90 -1.45
C GLU A 102 9.57 11.41 -1.66
N THR A 103 10.59 10.62 -2.02
CA THR A 103 10.44 9.15 -2.10
C THR A 103 11.28 8.47 -1.03
N LEU A 104 10.65 7.59 -0.27
CA LEU A 104 11.27 6.68 0.68
C LEU A 104 11.17 5.24 0.15
N ILE A 105 12.32 4.60 -0.11
CA ILE A 105 12.39 3.18 -0.46
C ILE A 105 12.75 2.42 0.81
N ILE A 106 11.76 1.76 1.44
CA ILE A 106 11.87 1.14 2.76
C ILE A 106 11.93 -0.38 2.59
N THR A 107 13.13 -0.96 2.71
CA THR A 107 13.44 -2.33 2.28
C THR A 107 13.50 -3.35 3.42
N SER A 108 13.13 -2.97 4.64
CA SER A 108 13.16 -3.85 5.81
C SER A 108 12.39 -3.28 6.98
N ARG A 109 12.09 -4.12 7.97
CA ARG A 109 11.52 -3.70 9.27
C ARG A 109 12.41 -2.71 10.03
N THR A 110 13.74 -2.83 9.88
CA THR A 110 14.69 -1.87 10.47
C THR A 110 14.53 -0.50 9.81
N GLY A 111 14.42 -0.43 8.47
CA GLY A 111 14.11 0.81 7.76
C GLY A 111 12.76 1.39 8.14
N ALA A 112 11.75 0.52 8.34
CA ALA A 112 10.42 0.92 8.78
C ALA A 112 10.35 1.39 10.26
N SER A 113 11.45 1.30 10.99
CA SER A 113 11.59 1.81 12.37
C SER A 113 12.63 2.93 12.46
N ASP A 114 13.19 3.38 11.34
CA ASP A 114 14.21 4.41 11.32
C ASP A 114 13.59 5.79 11.64
N PRO A 115 14.14 6.55 12.62
CA PRO A 115 13.59 7.84 13.02
C PRO A 115 13.46 8.85 11.86
N PHE A 116 14.38 8.84 10.89
CA PHE A 116 14.31 9.71 9.72
C PHE A 116 13.12 9.35 8.81
N VAL A 117 12.91 8.06 8.57
CA VAL A 117 11.76 7.57 7.78
C VAL A 117 10.44 7.98 8.43
N LEU A 118 10.35 7.81 9.74
CA LEU A 118 9.17 8.17 10.52
C LEU A 118 8.93 9.66 10.56
N ASP A 119 10.00 10.47 10.68
CA ASP A 119 9.89 11.92 10.63
C ASP A 119 9.31 12.39 9.30
N LYS A 120 9.83 11.89 8.17
CA LYS A 120 9.34 12.23 6.84
C LYS A 120 7.88 11.82 6.62
N ILE A 121 7.49 10.61 7.04
CA ILE A 121 6.09 10.17 6.92
C ILE A 121 5.19 11.01 7.83
N ASN A 122 5.55 11.17 9.11
CA ASN A 122 4.68 11.89 10.06
C ASN A 122 4.47 13.38 9.72
N ASN A 123 5.36 13.99 8.96
CA ASN A 123 5.25 15.40 8.55
C ASN A 123 4.65 15.58 7.14
N ALA A 124 4.29 14.51 6.45
CA ALA A 124 3.70 14.59 5.12
C ALA A 124 2.30 15.24 5.11
N GLU A 125 2.00 16.02 4.07
CA GLU A 125 0.67 16.54 3.74
C GLU A 125 -0.06 15.70 2.69
N ALA A 126 0.63 14.77 2.01
CA ALA A 126 0.04 13.70 1.22
C ALA A 126 0.93 12.45 1.29
N LEU A 127 0.33 11.27 1.32
CA LEU A 127 1.06 10.00 1.26
C LEU A 127 0.55 9.13 0.12
N PHE A 128 1.46 8.66 -0.72
CA PHE A 128 1.15 7.73 -1.79
C PHE A 128 1.99 6.45 -1.71
N ILE A 129 1.34 5.30 -1.78
CA ILE A 129 1.99 3.98 -1.78
C ILE A 129 2.12 3.52 -3.22
N ALA A 130 3.35 3.50 -3.73
CA ALA A 130 3.62 3.15 -5.11
C ALA A 130 3.33 1.67 -5.40
N GLY A 131 3.35 1.31 -6.69
CA GLY A 131 3.33 -0.08 -7.13
C GLY A 131 4.63 -0.81 -6.78
N GLY A 132 4.56 -2.14 -6.77
CA GLY A 132 5.70 -3.01 -6.44
C GLY A 132 5.24 -4.42 -6.11
N ASP A 133 5.78 -5.01 -5.06
CA ASP A 133 5.32 -6.28 -4.49
C ASP A 133 4.67 -6.03 -3.12
N GLN A 134 3.38 -6.28 -3.01
CA GLN A 134 2.66 -6.11 -1.74
C GLN A 134 3.11 -7.07 -0.64
N ALA A 135 3.75 -8.19 -0.99
CA ALA A 135 4.35 -9.08 0.01
C ALA A 135 5.47 -8.37 0.79
N ASP A 136 6.27 -7.54 0.11
CA ASP A 136 7.30 -6.73 0.75
C ASP A 136 6.67 -5.69 1.69
N TYR A 137 5.56 -5.06 1.29
CA TYR A 137 4.87 -4.08 2.13
C TYR A 137 4.32 -4.71 3.41
N VAL A 138 3.68 -5.88 3.30
CA VAL A 138 3.22 -6.64 4.47
C VAL A 138 4.40 -7.07 5.35
N ASN A 139 5.45 -7.64 4.76
CA ASN A 139 6.59 -8.18 5.50
C ASN A 139 7.41 -7.09 6.21
N TYR A 140 7.58 -5.93 5.56
CA TYR A 140 8.48 -4.89 6.07
C TYR A 140 7.75 -3.85 6.92
N TRP A 141 6.46 -3.57 6.66
CA TRP A 141 5.77 -2.43 7.28
C TRP A 141 4.68 -2.82 8.29
N LYS A 142 3.96 -3.95 8.07
CA LYS A 142 2.93 -4.39 9.01
C LYS A 142 3.49 -4.68 10.40
N GLY A 143 2.85 -4.13 11.44
CA GLY A 143 3.30 -4.22 12.83
C GLY A 143 4.62 -3.49 13.07
N THR A 144 4.85 -2.35 12.40
CA THR A 144 6.02 -1.48 12.58
C THR A 144 5.59 -0.03 12.76
N PRO A 145 6.50 0.86 13.23
CA PRO A 145 6.18 2.29 13.35
C PRO A 145 5.78 3.00 12.04
N VAL A 146 6.12 2.47 10.85
CA VAL A 146 5.61 3.00 9.57
C VAL A 146 4.09 2.82 9.47
N GLU A 147 3.54 1.68 9.89
CA GLU A 147 2.08 1.48 9.95
C GLU A 147 1.42 2.49 10.88
N ASP A 148 1.98 2.69 12.08
CA ASP A 148 1.50 3.68 13.04
C ASP A 148 1.56 5.10 12.44
N ALA A 149 2.64 5.45 11.73
CA ALA A 149 2.79 6.74 11.06
C ALA A 149 1.73 6.95 9.96
N ILE A 150 1.40 5.92 9.17
CA ILE A 150 0.31 5.98 8.18
C ILE A 150 -1.04 6.22 8.87
N HIS A 151 -1.33 5.50 9.96
CA HIS A 151 -2.55 5.72 10.75
C HIS A 151 -2.62 7.13 11.35
N ASN A 152 -1.49 7.69 11.80
CA ASN A 152 -1.42 9.07 12.28
C ASN A 152 -1.74 10.09 11.18
N LEU A 153 -1.29 9.87 9.94
CA LEU A 153 -1.63 10.72 8.80
C LEU A 153 -3.14 10.68 8.53
N ILE A 154 -3.74 9.49 8.50
CA ILE A 154 -5.18 9.30 8.31
C ILE A 154 -5.96 10.06 9.41
N ALA A 155 -5.56 9.91 10.67
CA ALA A 155 -6.21 10.59 11.80
C ALA A 155 -6.10 12.13 11.74
N ARG A 156 -5.10 12.66 11.05
CA ARG A 156 -4.89 14.10 10.80
C ARG A 156 -5.56 14.61 9.53
N ASN A 157 -6.39 13.79 8.85
CA ASN A 157 -7.02 14.13 7.58
C ASN A 157 -6.03 14.40 6.43
N VAL A 158 -4.87 13.76 6.44
CA VAL A 158 -3.93 13.80 5.32
C VAL A 158 -4.46 12.87 4.21
N PRO A 159 -4.51 13.32 2.94
CA PRO A 159 -4.92 12.46 1.85
C PRO A 159 -3.90 11.33 1.64
N ILE A 160 -4.42 10.11 1.47
CA ILE A 160 -3.58 8.95 1.19
C ILE A 160 -4.00 8.29 -0.10
N GLY A 161 -3.10 7.53 -0.71
CA GLY A 161 -3.43 6.78 -1.92
C GLY A 161 -2.46 5.65 -2.20
N GLY A 162 -2.80 4.83 -3.18
CA GLY A 162 -1.91 3.78 -3.65
C GLY A 162 -2.32 3.22 -5.00
N THR A 163 -1.31 2.73 -5.73
CA THR A 163 -1.48 2.10 -7.04
C THR A 163 -1.01 0.66 -7.03
N SER A 164 -1.68 -0.24 -7.78
CA SER A 164 -1.26 -1.63 -7.96
C SER A 164 -1.04 -2.34 -6.61
N ALA A 165 0.19 -2.70 -6.24
CA ALA A 165 0.53 -3.28 -4.94
C ALA A 165 0.21 -2.34 -3.76
N GLY A 166 0.36 -1.02 -3.96
CA GLY A 166 -0.04 -0.02 -2.96
C GLY A 166 -1.55 0.03 -2.76
N LEU A 167 -2.36 -0.10 -3.83
CA LEU A 167 -3.80 -0.28 -3.71
C LEU A 167 -4.15 -1.56 -2.93
N ALA A 168 -3.45 -2.66 -3.23
CA ALA A 168 -3.76 -3.98 -2.67
C ALA A 168 -3.70 -4.05 -1.13
N ILE A 169 -3.01 -3.11 -0.48
CA ILE A 169 -2.87 -3.08 0.98
C ILE A 169 -3.74 -2.02 1.68
N LEU A 170 -4.53 -1.23 0.94
CA LEU A 170 -5.38 -0.19 1.52
C LEU A 170 -6.69 -0.70 2.10
N GLY A 171 -7.19 -1.85 1.66
CA GLY A 171 -8.37 -2.49 2.25
C GLY A 171 -8.10 -3.08 3.64
N GLU A 172 -9.14 -3.26 4.44
CA GLU A 172 -9.04 -4.01 5.72
C GLU A 172 -8.51 -5.43 5.48
N PHE A 173 -8.94 -6.04 4.38
CA PHE A 173 -8.39 -7.31 3.90
C PHE A 173 -7.49 -7.06 2.69
N SER A 174 -6.42 -7.84 2.58
CA SER A 174 -5.50 -7.75 1.46
C SER A 174 -5.07 -9.13 0.95
N PHE A 175 -4.85 -9.22 -0.36
CA PHE A 175 -4.15 -10.35 -0.96
C PHE A 175 -2.65 -10.04 -0.89
N SER A 176 -1.95 -10.66 0.06
CA SER A 176 -0.54 -10.36 0.32
C SER A 176 0.42 -10.85 -0.76
N ALA A 177 0.00 -11.75 -1.64
CA ALA A 177 0.86 -12.42 -2.63
C ALA A 177 2.13 -13.08 -2.04
N ALA A 178 2.16 -13.38 -0.74
CA ALA A 178 3.33 -13.95 -0.05
C ALA A 178 3.87 -15.25 -0.66
N ASN A 179 3.04 -15.96 -1.44
CA ASN A 179 3.41 -17.16 -2.19
C ASN A 179 3.33 -16.96 -3.72
N GLY A 180 3.46 -15.70 -4.18
CA GLY A 180 3.30 -15.29 -5.57
C GLY A 180 1.84 -15.02 -5.96
N THR A 181 1.65 -14.58 -7.21
CA THR A 181 0.31 -14.27 -7.73
C THR A 181 -0.51 -15.54 -7.99
N VAL A 182 -1.83 -15.37 -8.04
CA VAL A 182 -2.80 -16.41 -8.44
C VAL A 182 -3.70 -15.85 -9.55
N ASP A 183 -3.97 -16.65 -10.58
CA ASP A 183 -4.97 -16.35 -11.60
C ASP A 183 -6.38 -16.80 -11.18
N SER A 184 -7.41 -16.32 -11.89
CA SER A 184 -8.81 -16.59 -11.56
C SER A 184 -9.14 -18.08 -11.63
N SER A 185 -8.69 -18.81 -12.63
CA SER A 185 -9.02 -20.22 -12.80
C SER A 185 -8.42 -21.09 -11.70
N THR A 186 -7.15 -20.84 -11.34
CA THR A 186 -6.48 -21.51 -10.21
C THR A 186 -7.18 -21.22 -8.87
N ALA A 187 -7.59 -19.96 -8.66
CA ALA A 187 -8.27 -19.56 -7.43
C ALA A 187 -9.65 -20.22 -7.30
N LEU A 188 -10.44 -20.21 -8.37
CA LEU A 188 -11.76 -20.84 -8.42
C LEU A 188 -11.70 -22.36 -8.24
N GLY A 189 -10.70 -23.03 -8.81
CA GLY A 189 -10.52 -24.49 -8.71
C GLY A 189 -10.06 -24.98 -7.34
N ASN A 190 -9.45 -24.10 -6.54
CA ASN A 190 -9.05 -24.42 -5.17
C ASN A 190 -8.94 -23.17 -4.30
N PRO A 191 -10.02 -22.73 -3.62
CA PRO A 191 -10.03 -21.56 -2.75
C PRO A 191 -9.00 -21.60 -1.60
N PHE A 192 -8.48 -22.78 -1.26
CA PHE A 192 -7.44 -22.99 -0.25
C PHE A 192 -6.06 -23.27 -0.88
N GLY A 193 -5.88 -22.91 -2.15
CA GLY A 193 -4.58 -23.02 -2.82
C GLY A 193 -3.51 -22.19 -2.09
N ARG A 194 -2.27 -22.71 -2.00
CA ARG A 194 -1.17 -22.05 -1.28
C ARG A 194 -0.93 -20.61 -1.72
N ARG A 195 -1.22 -20.27 -3.00
CA ARG A 195 -1.04 -18.92 -3.52
C ARG A 195 -2.13 -17.95 -3.07
N ILE A 196 -3.23 -18.42 -2.49
CA ILE A 196 -4.29 -17.56 -1.93
C ILE A 196 -3.87 -17.20 -0.50
N ALA A 197 -2.95 -16.24 -0.38
CA ALA A 197 -2.45 -15.72 0.89
C ALA A 197 -3.18 -14.41 1.20
N LEU A 198 -4.17 -14.47 2.07
CA LEU A 198 -4.94 -13.33 2.52
C LEU A 198 -4.40 -12.84 3.87
N GLU A 199 -4.44 -11.53 4.04
CA GLU A 199 -4.05 -10.82 5.26
C GLU A 199 -5.18 -9.91 5.72
N ARG A 200 -5.17 -9.52 7.00
CA ARG A 200 -6.08 -8.55 7.60
C ARG A 200 -5.33 -7.72 8.64
N ASP A 201 -5.98 -6.68 9.14
CA ASP A 201 -5.45 -5.88 10.25
C ASP A 201 -4.07 -5.28 9.92
N PHE A 202 -3.92 -4.71 8.69
CA PHE A 202 -2.73 -3.94 8.33
C PHE A 202 -3.07 -2.44 8.35
N LEU A 203 -3.85 -1.92 7.42
CA LEU A 203 -4.22 -0.51 7.40
C LEU A 203 -5.71 -0.33 7.72
N THR A 204 -6.04 0.72 8.48
CA THR A 204 -7.42 1.12 8.76
C THR A 204 -7.71 2.43 8.03
N VAL A 205 -8.18 2.30 6.77
CA VAL A 205 -8.51 3.44 5.92
C VAL A 205 -10.02 3.71 6.01
N PRO A 206 -10.46 4.97 6.15
CA PRO A 206 -11.87 5.31 6.21
C PRO A 206 -12.66 4.72 5.05
N TYR A 207 -13.84 4.18 5.34
CA TYR A 207 -14.77 3.52 4.40
C TYR A 207 -14.27 2.21 3.77
N LEU A 208 -13.04 1.75 4.04
CA LEU A 208 -12.52 0.50 3.48
C LEU A 208 -12.66 -0.69 4.45
N SER A 209 -13.53 -0.59 5.45
CA SER A 209 -13.84 -1.70 6.36
C SER A 209 -14.57 -2.83 5.63
N SER A 210 -14.24 -4.07 5.99
CA SER A 210 -14.74 -5.31 5.36
C SER A 210 -14.47 -5.38 3.84
N LEU A 211 -13.50 -4.64 3.34
CA LEU A 211 -13.15 -4.50 1.93
C LEU A 211 -11.81 -5.15 1.62
N ILE A 212 -11.75 -5.86 0.49
CA ILE A 212 -10.53 -6.25 -0.20
C ILE A 212 -10.46 -5.55 -1.55
N THR A 213 -9.28 -5.03 -1.92
CA THR A 213 -9.05 -4.36 -3.19
C THR A 213 -8.25 -5.25 -4.15
N ASP A 214 -8.49 -5.10 -5.45
CA ASP A 214 -7.70 -5.74 -6.51
C ASP A 214 -7.45 -4.78 -7.67
N SER A 215 -6.25 -4.82 -8.22
CA SER A 215 -5.75 -3.93 -9.27
C SER A 215 -5.63 -4.66 -10.60
N HIS A 216 -5.32 -3.94 -11.72
CA HIS A 216 -5.16 -4.53 -13.07
C HIS A 216 -6.33 -5.46 -13.43
N PHE A 217 -7.55 -5.04 -13.08
CA PHE A 217 -8.65 -5.97 -12.85
C PHE A 217 -9.11 -6.68 -14.12
N VAL A 218 -9.42 -5.94 -15.16
CA VAL A 218 -9.81 -6.50 -16.46
C VAL A 218 -8.60 -7.02 -17.22
N THR A 219 -7.51 -6.24 -17.29
CA THR A 219 -6.30 -6.60 -18.05
C THR A 219 -5.74 -7.97 -17.66
N ARG A 220 -5.89 -8.35 -16.38
CA ARG A 220 -5.38 -9.64 -15.86
C ARG A 220 -6.48 -10.61 -15.49
N ASP A 221 -7.71 -10.42 -15.96
CA ASP A 221 -8.87 -11.27 -15.72
C ASP A 221 -9.03 -11.68 -14.23
N ARG A 222 -9.22 -10.68 -13.35
CA ARG A 222 -9.15 -10.90 -11.90
C ARG A 222 -10.49 -11.09 -11.21
N MET A 223 -11.62 -11.07 -11.91
CA MET A 223 -12.94 -11.26 -11.31
C MET A 223 -13.05 -12.57 -10.52
N GLY A 224 -12.62 -13.69 -11.10
CA GLY A 224 -12.73 -15.00 -10.44
C GLY A 224 -11.88 -15.09 -9.18
N ARG A 225 -10.65 -14.52 -9.18
CA ARG A 225 -9.83 -14.54 -7.97
C ARG A 225 -10.39 -13.63 -6.88
N LEU A 226 -10.95 -12.46 -7.23
CA LEU A 226 -11.57 -11.56 -6.26
C LEU A 226 -12.81 -12.21 -5.62
N VAL A 227 -13.66 -12.88 -6.41
CA VAL A 227 -14.79 -13.66 -5.89
C VAL A 227 -14.31 -14.77 -4.94
N THR A 228 -13.18 -15.42 -5.26
CA THR A 228 -12.58 -16.44 -4.38
C THR A 228 -12.06 -15.84 -3.08
N PHE A 229 -11.42 -14.66 -3.12
CA PHE A 229 -10.96 -13.97 -1.91
C PHE A 229 -12.13 -13.60 -1.02
N LEU A 230 -13.21 -13.07 -1.60
CA LEU A 230 -14.45 -12.75 -0.88
C LEU A 230 -15.06 -13.99 -0.23
N ALA A 231 -15.13 -15.11 -0.95
CA ALA A 231 -15.61 -16.39 -0.42
C ALA A 231 -14.79 -16.84 0.79
N ARG A 232 -13.45 -16.74 0.70
CA ARG A 232 -12.53 -17.10 1.79
C ARG A 232 -12.71 -16.20 3.01
N ILE A 233 -12.82 -14.87 2.82
CA ILE A 233 -13.04 -13.92 3.92
C ILE A 233 -14.27 -14.28 4.72
N VAL A 234 -15.37 -14.61 4.04
CA VAL A 234 -16.64 -15.00 4.71
C VAL A 234 -16.53 -16.40 5.32
N ASN A 235 -16.00 -17.37 4.56
CA ASN A 235 -15.86 -18.76 5.02
C ASN A 235 -14.91 -18.89 6.23
N ASP A 236 -13.84 -18.09 6.27
CA ASP A 236 -12.89 -18.09 7.37
C ASP A 236 -13.40 -17.28 8.60
N GLY A 237 -14.60 -16.73 8.51
CA GLY A 237 -15.26 -16.00 9.59
C GLY A 237 -14.67 -14.62 9.90
N TRP A 238 -13.96 -14.03 8.92
CA TRP A 238 -13.39 -12.69 9.10
C TRP A 238 -14.45 -11.58 8.95
N ALA A 239 -15.48 -11.84 8.16
CA ALA A 239 -16.66 -10.99 8.03
C ALA A 239 -17.90 -11.84 7.72
N THR A 240 -19.08 -11.39 8.13
CA THR A 240 -20.36 -12.02 7.75
C THR A 240 -20.77 -11.67 6.32
N GLN A 241 -20.37 -10.49 5.86
CA GLN A 241 -20.42 -10.01 4.48
C GLN A 241 -19.11 -9.32 4.15
N ALA A 242 -18.53 -9.63 3.01
CA ALA A 242 -17.31 -9.01 2.52
C ALA A 242 -17.60 -8.15 1.29
N LYS A 243 -16.84 -7.09 1.15
CA LYS A 243 -16.86 -6.16 0.02
C LYS A 243 -15.61 -6.35 -0.81
N GLY A 244 -15.72 -6.22 -2.13
CA GLY A 244 -14.60 -6.26 -3.06
C GLY A 244 -14.57 -5.02 -3.93
N LEU A 245 -13.37 -4.56 -4.27
CA LEU A 245 -13.19 -3.46 -5.23
C LEU A 245 -12.11 -3.85 -6.23
N GLY A 246 -12.52 -4.11 -7.47
CA GLY A 246 -11.61 -4.30 -8.59
C GLY A 246 -11.48 -3.00 -9.40
N ILE A 247 -10.26 -2.59 -9.72
CA ILE A 247 -10.00 -1.35 -10.48
C ILE A 247 -9.13 -1.66 -11.70
N ASP A 248 -9.57 -1.17 -12.86
CA ASP A 248 -8.85 -1.33 -14.13
C ASP A 248 -7.53 -0.54 -14.14
N GLU A 249 -6.62 -0.92 -15.03
CA GLU A 249 -5.45 -0.11 -15.34
C GLU A 249 -5.86 1.29 -15.83
N GLU A 250 -4.99 2.27 -15.65
CA GLU A 250 -5.19 3.67 -16.05
C GLU A 250 -6.48 4.29 -15.47
N THR A 251 -6.86 3.81 -14.28
CA THR A 251 -8.10 4.20 -13.61
C THR A 251 -7.85 4.42 -12.12
N ALA A 252 -8.42 5.48 -11.58
CA ALA A 252 -8.42 5.77 -10.17
C ALA A 252 -9.85 6.02 -9.66
N VAL A 253 -10.16 5.49 -8.49
CA VAL A 253 -11.32 5.89 -7.69
C VAL A 253 -10.84 6.88 -6.64
N VAL A 254 -11.36 8.10 -6.67
CA VAL A 254 -11.12 9.11 -5.63
C VAL A 254 -12.28 9.10 -4.67
N VAL A 255 -11.98 8.98 -3.37
CA VAL A 255 -12.98 8.91 -2.29
C VAL A 255 -12.87 10.15 -1.44
N GLU A 256 -13.96 10.92 -1.37
CA GLU A 256 -14.05 12.13 -0.56
C GLU A 256 -14.22 11.82 0.94
N ALA A 257 -14.06 12.83 1.77
CA ALA A 257 -14.18 12.72 3.23
C ALA A 257 -15.58 12.27 3.72
N ASP A 258 -16.61 12.38 2.88
CA ASP A 258 -17.98 11.92 3.16
C ASP A 258 -18.29 10.52 2.61
N GLY A 259 -17.31 9.88 1.98
CA GLY A 259 -17.43 8.56 1.36
C GLY A 259 -18.00 8.60 -0.06
N SER A 260 -18.33 9.77 -0.61
CA SER A 260 -18.66 9.88 -2.04
C SER A 260 -17.43 9.63 -2.90
N ALA A 261 -17.61 8.98 -4.04
CA ALA A 261 -16.51 8.58 -4.91
C ALA A 261 -16.83 8.75 -6.38
N SER A 262 -15.79 9.10 -7.15
CA SER A 262 -15.84 9.23 -8.59
C SER A 262 -14.65 8.56 -9.26
N ILE A 263 -14.76 8.35 -10.56
CA ILE A 263 -13.71 7.77 -11.42
C ILE A 263 -12.91 8.91 -12.07
N LEU A 264 -11.59 8.72 -12.07
CA LEU A 264 -10.65 9.45 -12.90
C LEU A 264 -9.90 8.45 -13.79
N GLY A 265 -9.61 8.83 -15.02
CA GLY A 265 -8.98 7.93 -16.01
C GLY A 265 -9.98 7.27 -16.95
N ASN A 266 -9.56 6.18 -17.60
CA ASN A 266 -10.23 5.69 -18.82
C ASN A 266 -11.02 4.38 -18.66
N GLY A 267 -10.81 3.64 -17.56
CA GLY A 267 -11.41 2.32 -17.32
C GLY A 267 -12.63 2.35 -16.41
N ALA A 268 -12.81 1.27 -15.67
CA ALA A 268 -13.93 1.07 -14.78
C ALA A 268 -13.48 0.60 -13.37
N ALA A 269 -14.37 0.75 -12.41
CA ALA A 269 -14.25 0.14 -11.10
C ALA A 269 -15.47 -0.74 -10.82
N TYR A 270 -15.23 -1.87 -10.16
CA TYR A 270 -16.19 -2.94 -9.89
C TYR A 270 -16.33 -3.10 -8.38
N PHE A 271 -17.50 -2.78 -7.87
CA PHE A 271 -17.85 -2.88 -6.44
C PHE A 271 -18.63 -4.15 -6.21
N LEU A 272 -18.04 -5.12 -5.51
CA LEU A 272 -18.62 -6.40 -5.22
C LEU A 272 -19.12 -6.45 -3.78
N GLN A 273 -20.22 -7.16 -3.56
CA GLN A 273 -20.72 -7.48 -2.22
C GLN A 273 -21.23 -8.92 -2.17
N THR A 274 -20.80 -9.64 -1.15
CA THR A 274 -21.20 -11.03 -0.95
C THR A 274 -22.63 -11.14 -0.43
N PRO A 275 -23.39 -12.17 -0.83
CA PRO A 275 -24.73 -12.43 -0.30
C PRO A 275 -24.72 -13.04 1.11
N GLY A 276 -23.59 -13.55 1.57
CA GLY A 276 -23.41 -14.28 2.82
C GLY A 276 -22.40 -15.42 2.66
N THR A 277 -22.60 -16.55 3.31
CA THR A 277 -21.71 -17.72 3.24
C THR A 277 -21.76 -18.38 1.86
N PRO A 278 -20.58 -18.73 1.26
CA PRO A 278 -20.55 -19.48 0.00
C PRO A 278 -21.15 -20.89 0.16
N GLU A 279 -21.76 -21.41 -0.89
CA GLU A 279 -22.34 -22.76 -0.89
C GLU A 279 -21.26 -23.86 -0.80
N VAL A 280 -20.14 -23.67 -1.48
CA VAL A 280 -18.97 -24.57 -1.41
C VAL A 280 -17.69 -23.74 -1.44
N CYS A 281 -16.95 -23.76 -0.34
CA CYS A 281 -15.62 -23.18 -0.24
C CYS A 281 -14.73 -24.13 0.58
N LEU A 282 -14.18 -25.16 -0.09
CA LEU A 282 -13.43 -26.24 0.54
C LEU A 282 -12.09 -26.46 -0.14
N PRO A 283 -11.08 -27.03 0.57
CA PRO A 283 -9.80 -27.37 -0.03
C PRO A 283 -9.93 -28.35 -1.21
N LYS A 284 -9.21 -28.08 -2.29
CA LYS A 284 -9.14 -28.94 -3.50
C LYS A 284 -10.51 -29.22 -4.15
N THR A 285 -11.42 -28.28 -4.03
CA THR A 285 -12.78 -28.34 -4.57
C THR A 285 -13.08 -27.02 -5.26
N ASP A 286 -13.75 -27.09 -6.40
CA ASP A 286 -14.17 -25.90 -7.14
C ASP A 286 -15.11 -25.07 -6.26
N LEU A 287 -14.88 -23.74 -6.27
CA LEU A 287 -15.73 -22.78 -5.56
C LEU A 287 -17.15 -22.80 -6.14
N THR A 288 -18.15 -22.86 -5.25
CA THR A 288 -19.52 -22.51 -5.59
C THR A 288 -19.93 -21.32 -4.74
N TYR A 289 -20.14 -20.17 -5.39
CA TYR A 289 -20.57 -18.94 -4.76
C TYR A 289 -21.47 -18.16 -5.71
N ARG A 290 -22.77 -18.18 -5.43
CA ARG A 290 -23.78 -17.62 -6.32
C ARG A 290 -24.21 -16.24 -5.88
N ASN A 291 -24.68 -15.45 -6.86
CA ASN A 291 -25.33 -14.15 -6.64
C ASN A 291 -24.45 -13.10 -5.91
N VAL A 292 -23.15 -13.10 -6.13
CA VAL A 292 -22.28 -12.01 -5.67
C VAL A 292 -22.70 -10.76 -6.45
N SER A 293 -23.17 -9.74 -5.74
CA SER A 293 -23.62 -8.48 -6.34
C SER A 293 -22.42 -7.70 -6.87
N VAL A 294 -22.56 -7.10 -8.04
CA VAL A 294 -21.58 -6.22 -8.66
C VAL A 294 -22.26 -4.92 -9.08
N TYR A 295 -21.62 -3.81 -8.76
CA TYR A 295 -21.96 -2.51 -9.33
C TYR A 295 -20.72 -1.95 -10.04
N ARG A 296 -20.80 -1.82 -11.35
CA ARG A 296 -19.74 -1.28 -12.21
C ARG A 296 -19.95 0.20 -12.46
N ILE A 297 -18.93 1.02 -12.23
CA ILE A 297 -18.94 2.43 -12.60
C ILE A 297 -17.81 2.74 -13.58
N SER A 298 -18.04 3.72 -14.46
CA SER A 298 -17.08 4.30 -15.40
C SER A 298 -17.55 5.70 -15.83
N GLY A 299 -16.64 6.51 -16.36
CA GLY A 299 -16.96 7.87 -16.81
C GLY A 299 -17.53 8.74 -15.69
N SER A 300 -18.74 9.28 -15.87
CA SER A 300 -19.40 10.16 -14.89
C SER A 300 -20.23 9.45 -13.82
N ALA A 301 -20.26 8.11 -13.83
CA ALA A 301 -20.95 7.35 -12.80
C ALA A 301 -20.22 7.50 -11.45
N THR A 302 -20.97 7.44 -10.36
CA THR A 302 -20.47 7.65 -8.99
C THR A 302 -20.79 6.48 -8.09
N PHE A 303 -20.08 6.39 -6.96
CA PHE A 303 -20.35 5.43 -5.90
C PHE A 303 -20.24 6.10 -4.53
N ASN A 304 -20.95 5.59 -3.54
CA ASN A 304 -20.81 6.05 -2.16
C ASN A 304 -20.42 4.88 -1.27
N PHE A 305 -19.23 4.94 -0.70
CA PHE A 305 -18.67 3.90 0.15
C PHE A 305 -19.37 3.80 1.53
N ALA A 306 -19.92 4.92 2.04
CA ALA A 306 -20.61 4.93 3.33
C ALA A 306 -21.93 4.17 3.26
N THR A 307 -22.68 4.30 2.16
CA THR A 307 -23.95 3.61 1.93
C THR A 307 -23.83 2.35 1.08
N TRP A 308 -22.67 2.16 0.44
CA TRP A 308 -22.39 1.08 -0.51
C TRP A 308 -23.38 1.06 -1.68
N THR A 309 -23.61 2.22 -2.28
CA THR A 309 -24.57 2.40 -3.38
C THR A 309 -23.96 3.22 -4.51
N GLY A 310 -24.32 2.91 -5.75
CA GLY A 310 -23.85 3.61 -6.94
C GLY A 310 -24.96 4.35 -7.70
N SER A 311 -24.59 5.28 -8.56
CA SER A 311 -25.45 6.02 -9.46
C SER A 311 -24.86 6.13 -10.86
N GLY A 312 -25.69 5.96 -11.90
CA GLY A 312 -25.25 6.07 -13.30
C GLY A 312 -24.43 4.88 -13.82
N GLY A 313 -24.22 3.84 -13.00
CA GLY A 313 -23.46 2.64 -13.36
C GLY A 313 -24.35 1.46 -13.76
N THR A 314 -23.77 0.26 -13.78
CA THR A 314 -24.45 -1.00 -14.14
C THR A 314 -24.43 -1.96 -12.95
N ALA A 315 -25.62 -2.42 -12.53
CA ALA A 315 -25.77 -3.45 -11.51
C ALA A 315 -25.99 -4.82 -12.17
N TYR A 316 -25.29 -5.85 -11.66
CA TYR A 316 -25.46 -7.24 -12.09
C TYR A 316 -24.97 -8.19 -10.99
N THR A 317 -25.05 -9.50 -11.24
CA THR A 317 -24.52 -10.51 -10.33
C THR A 317 -23.52 -11.41 -11.02
N ILE A 318 -22.56 -11.90 -10.23
CA ILE A 318 -21.57 -12.91 -10.62
C ILE A 318 -21.88 -14.20 -9.86
N THR A 319 -21.77 -15.32 -10.56
CA THR A 319 -21.83 -16.66 -9.98
C THR A 319 -20.58 -17.44 -10.33
N ALA A 320 -19.87 -17.91 -9.31
CA ALA A 320 -18.78 -18.88 -9.47
C ALA A 320 -19.33 -20.28 -9.27
N GLU A 321 -19.11 -21.17 -10.23
CA GLU A 321 -19.54 -22.59 -10.18
C GLU A 321 -18.66 -23.42 -11.12
N ASN A 322 -18.30 -24.63 -10.70
CA ASN A 322 -17.50 -25.56 -11.50
C ASN A 322 -16.21 -24.94 -12.06
N GLY A 323 -15.49 -24.15 -11.25
CA GLY A 323 -14.22 -23.51 -11.63
C GLY A 323 -14.36 -22.37 -12.65
N THR A 324 -15.57 -21.90 -12.93
CA THR A 324 -15.86 -20.83 -13.89
C THR A 324 -16.72 -19.71 -13.26
N VAL A 325 -16.69 -18.56 -13.91
CA VAL A 325 -17.52 -17.40 -13.50
C VAL A 325 -18.52 -17.11 -14.60
N THR A 326 -19.78 -16.88 -14.22
CA THR A 326 -20.84 -16.43 -15.11
C THR A 326 -21.44 -15.12 -14.61
N SER A 327 -22.09 -14.37 -15.47
CA SER A 327 -22.66 -13.07 -15.17
C SER A 327 -24.13 -13.01 -15.60
N SER A 328 -24.94 -12.27 -14.85
CA SER A 328 -26.31 -11.95 -15.22
C SER A 328 -26.44 -10.84 -16.28
N GLN A 329 -25.32 -10.25 -16.74
CA GLN A 329 -25.34 -9.24 -17.79
C GLN A 329 -25.82 -9.83 -19.13
N PRO A 330 -26.51 -9.04 -19.97
CA PRO A 330 -26.83 -9.44 -21.33
C PRO A 330 -25.60 -9.92 -22.09
N GLY A 331 -25.66 -11.10 -22.71
CA GLY A 331 -24.53 -11.72 -23.38
C GLY A 331 -23.49 -12.37 -22.48
N GLY A 332 -23.69 -12.35 -21.16
CA GLY A 332 -22.82 -13.03 -20.17
C GLY A 332 -21.47 -12.35 -19.95
N SER A 333 -21.32 -11.07 -20.30
CA SER A 333 -20.09 -10.33 -20.08
C SER A 333 -19.74 -10.31 -18.58
N ILE A 334 -18.50 -10.64 -18.25
CA ILE A 334 -18.02 -10.61 -16.86
C ILE A 334 -17.67 -9.18 -16.40
N TYR A 335 -17.21 -8.36 -17.35
CA TYR A 335 -16.74 -6.98 -17.14
C TYR A 335 -17.61 -5.95 -17.83
#